data_86e5a7dcea71807efbd86efdfea86c07
#
_entry.id   86e5a7dcea71807efbd86efdfea86c07
#
_cell.length_a   1.000
_cell.length_b   1.000
_cell.length_c   1.000
_cell.angle_alpha   90.00
_cell.angle_beta   90.00
_cell.angle_gamma   90.00
#
_symmetry.space_group_name_H-M   'P 1'
#
loop_
_entity.id
_entity.type
_entity.pdbx_description
1 polymer ?
#
loop_
_entity_poly.entity_id
_entity_poly.type
_entity_poly.pdbx_seq_one_letter_code
_entity_poly.pdbx_strand_id
1 'polypeptide(L)'
;ERGLILVDTKYEFGHRDGKIYLIDEIHTPDSSRYFYSEGYEDRFAKGEPQKQLSKEFVREWLMENGFQGKSGQKVPEMTPEIVEGISNRYIELFEHITGETFVKGETDNLLNRIEKNVTEYLQNK
;
A
#
# COMPACT_ATOMS: atom_id res chain seq x y z
N GLU A 1 17.61 0.27 -6.63
CA GLU A 1 18.45 0.94 -5.62
C GLU A 1 17.90 0.79 -4.20
N ARG A 2 16.60 0.55 -4.05
CA ARG A 2 15.93 0.37 -2.74
C ARG A 2 15.53 -1.08 -2.46
N GLY A 3 16.11 -2.05 -3.19
CA GLY A 3 15.80 -3.47 -3.02
C GLY A 3 14.44 -3.89 -3.58
N LEU A 4 13.76 -3.02 -4.32
CA LEU A 4 12.46 -3.27 -4.92
C LEU A 4 12.48 -3.07 -6.44
N ILE A 5 11.65 -3.84 -7.13
CA ILE A 5 11.35 -3.74 -8.55
C ILE A 5 9.88 -3.32 -8.67
N LEU A 6 9.61 -2.15 -9.23
CA LEU A 6 8.25 -1.74 -9.59
C LEU A 6 7.79 -2.57 -10.77
N VAL A 7 6.76 -3.39 -10.57
CA VAL A 7 6.21 -4.30 -11.59
C VAL A 7 5.17 -3.60 -12.43
N ASP A 8 4.18 -3.04 -11.75
CA ASP A 8 3.09 -2.28 -12.35
C ASP A 8 2.57 -1.23 -11.38
N THR A 9 1.93 -0.22 -11.93
CA THR A 9 1.29 0.84 -11.15
C THR A 9 0.16 1.48 -11.96
N LYS A 10 -0.81 2.03 -11.24
CA LYS A 10 -1.89 2.84 -11.81
C LYS A 10 -1.58 4.30 -11.55
N TYR A 11 -1.66 5.13 -12.59
CA TYR A 11 -1.64 6.58 -12.47
C TYR A 11 -2.94 7.19 -12.95
N GLU A 12 -3.39 8.21 -12.27
CA GLU A 12 -4.51 9.04 -12.72
C GLU A 12 -4.04 10.46 -12.99
N PHE A 13 -4.60 11.07 -14.03
CA PHE A 13 -4.22 12.41 -14.44
C PHE A 13 -5.46 13.29 -14.55
N GLY A 14 -5.34 14.51 -14.03
CA GLY A 14 -6.33 15.57 -14.19
C GLY A 14 -5.78 16.68 -15.10
N HIS A 15 -6.68 17.40 -15.76
CA HIS A 15 -6.34 18.56 -16.57
C HIS A 15 -6.97 19.83 -15.97
N ARG A 16 -6.16 20.87 -15.77
CA ARG A 16 -6.60 22.17 -15.31
C ARG A 16 -5.74 23.29 -15.92
N ASP A 17 -6.37 24.30 -16.47
CA ASP A 17 -5.71 25.51 -17.00
C ASP A 17 -4.59 25.18 -18.02
N GLY A 18 -4.83 24.23 -18.92
CA GLY A 18 -3.86 23.80 -19.93
C GLY A 18 -2.73 22.92 -19.41
N LYS A 19 -2.73 22.54 -18.13
CA LYS A 19 -1.70 21.70 -17.52
C LYS A 19 -2.26 20.34 -17.10
N ILE A 20 -1.41 19.33 -17.21
CA ILE A 20 -1.68 17.99 -16.72
C ILE A 20 -1.09 17.86 -15.32
N TYR A 21 -1.89 17.34 -14.40
CA TYR A 21 -1.51 17.07 -13.02
C TYR A 21 -1.64 15.58 -12.76
N LEU A 22 -0.67 15.01 -12.07
CA LEU A 22 -0.82 13.69 -11.46
C LEU A 22 -1.75 13.84 -10.26
N ILE A 23 -2.80 13.04 -10.25
CA ILE A 23 -3.81 13.01 -9.18
C ILE A 23 -3.94 11.61 -8.62
N ASP A 24 -4.69 11.47 -7.52
CA ASP A 24 -4.85 10.22 -6.81
C ASP A 24 -3.55 9.72 -6.14
N GLU A 25 -3.61 8.56 -5.51
CA GLU A 25 -2.46 7.94 -4.85
C GLU A 25 -1.43 7.39 -5.84
N ILE A 26 -0.17 7.45 -5.46
CA ILE A 26 0.93 6.85 -6.22
C ILE A 26 1.80 5.99 -5.30
N HIS A 27 2.32 4.89 -5.84
CA HIS A 27 3.32 4.06 -5.18
C HIS A 27 2.92 3.48 -3.82
N THR A 28 1.62 3.29 -3.60
CA THR A 28 1.10 2.55 -2.45
C THR A 28 0.93 1.07 -2.78
N PRO A 29 0.78 0.16 -1.80
CA PRO A 29 0.46 -1.24 -2.06
C PRO A 29 -0.89 -1.45 -2.77
N ASP A 30 -1.79 -0.46 -2.73
CA ASP A 30 -3.07 -0.49 -3.45
C ASP A 30 -2.94 -0.14 -4.92
N SER A 31 -2.16 0.90 -5.24
CA SER A 31 -1.98 1.40 -6.61
C SER A 31 -0.87 0.71 -7.39
N SER A 32 0.04 0.02 -6.69
CA SER A 32 1.28 -0.51 -7.26
C SER A 32 1.58 -1.91 -6.75
N ARG A 33 2.36 -2.63 -7.55
CA ARG A 33 2.94 -3.92 -7.18
C ARG A 33 4.45 -3.84 -7.25
N TYR A 34 5.10 -4.32 -6.20
CA TYR A 34 6.55 -4.40 -6.12
C TYR A 34 6.99 -5.82 -5.85
N PHE A 35 8.05 -6.25 -6.53
CA PHE A 35 8.80 -7.45 -6.17
C PHE A 35 10.05 -7.06 -5.39
N TYR A 36 10.47 -7.93 -4.46
CA TYR A 36 11.80 -7.80 -3.88
C TYR A 36 12.84 -8.16 -4.95
N SER A 37 13.88 -7.34 -5.12
CA SER A 37 14.96 -7.62 -6.05
C SER A 37 15.83 -8.80 -5.61
N GLU A 38 15.93 -9.02 -4.31
CA GLU A 38 16.64 -10.16 -3.75
C GLU A 38 15.98 -11.48 -4.15
N GLY A 39 16.75 -12.33 -4.81
CA GLY A 39 16.32 -13.64 -5.29
C GLY A 39 15.30 -13.58 -6.45
N TYR A 40 15.09 -12.43 -7.07
CA TYR A 40 14.17 -12.30 -8.20
C TYR A 40 14.59 -13.19 -9.38
N GLU A 41 15.86 -13.11 -9.79
CA GLU A 41 16.39 -13.87 -10.93
C GLU A 41 16.32 -15.40 -10.70
N ASP A 42 16.65 -15.83 -9.49
CA ASP A 42 16.60 -17.25 -9.12
C ASP A 42 15.19 -17.81 -9.19
N ARG A 43 14.21 -17.08 -8.63
CA ARG A 43 12.80 -17.49 -8.68
C ARG A 43 12.26 -17.42 -10.11
N PHE A 44 12.65 -16.41 -10.87
CA PHE A 44 12.25 -16.28 -12.27
C PHE A 44 12.77 -17.45 -13.11
N ALA A 45 14.04 -17.81 -12.96
CA ALA A 45 14.65 -18.94 -13.69
C ALA A 45 14.00 -20.29 -13.36
N LYS A 46 13.47 -20.44 -12.14
CA LYS A 46 12.78 -21.68 -11.69
C LYS A 46 11.27 -21.66 -11.96
N GLY A 47 10.70 -20.56 -12.46
CA GLY A 47 9.26 -20.41 -12.63
C GLY A 47 8.49 -20.33 -11.30
N GLU A 48 9.16 -19.95 -10.23
CA GLU A 48 8.57 -19.80 -8.89
C GLU A 48 7.88 -18.44 -8.73
N PRO A 49 6.83 -18.36 -7.88
CA PRO A 49 6.20 -17.08 -7.52
C PRO A 49 7.19 -16.09 -6.92
N GLN A 50 7.07 -14.83 -7.29
CA GLN A 50 7.91 -13.78 -6.73
C GLN A 50 7.42 -13.33 -5.35
N LYS A 51 8.36 -13.00 -4.46
CA LYS A 51 8.02 -12.31 -3.22
C LYS A 51 7.61 -10.87 -3.54
N GLN A 52 6.47 -10.42 -3.00
CA GLN A 52 5.89 -9.14 -3.38
C GLN A 52 5.40 -8.32 -2.20
N LEU A 53 5.42 -7.00 -2.41
CA LEU A 53 4.72 -5.99 -1.61
C LEU A 53 3.60 -5.40 -2.45
N SER A 54 2.37 -5.78 -2.15
CA SER A 54 1.13 -5.30 -2.78
C SER A 54 -0.05 -5.79 -1.95
N LYS A 55 -1.25 -5.34 -2.26
CA LYS A 55 -2.48 -5.85 -1.63
C LYS A 55 -2.81 -7.31 -1.99
N GLU A 56 -2.11 -7.90 -2.94
CA GLU A 56 -2.39 -9.26 -3.40
C GLU A 56 -2.28 -10.29 -2.26
N PHE A 57 -1.38 -10.08 -1.29
CA PHE A 57 -1.28 -10.97 -0.14
C PHE A 57 -2.55 -11.02 0.72
N VAL A 58 -3.30 -9.92 0.81
CA VAL A 58 -4.61 -9.90 1.50
C VAL A 58 -5.62 -10.72 0.71
N ARG A 59 -5.60 -10.59 -0.61
CA ARG A 59 -6.46 -11.37 -1.50
C ARG A 59 -6.14 -12.86 -1.43
N GLU A 60 -4.87 -13.24 -1.44
CA GLU A 60 -4.43 -14.62 -1.28
C GLU A 60 -4.91 -15.18 0.06
N TRP A 61 -4.70 -14.45 1.15
CA TRP A 61 -5.19 -14.84 2.47
C TRP A 61 -6.72 -14.99 2.51
N LEU A 62 -7.47 -14.08 1.91
CA LEU A 62 -8.93 -14.19 1.82
C LEU A 62 -9.35 -15.45 1.06
N MET A 63 -8.69 -15.76 -0.06
CA MET A 63 -8.98 -16.96 -0.86
C MET A 63 -8.66 -18.26 -0.10
N GLU A 64 -7.54 -18.30 0.61
CA GLU A 64 -7.16 -19.44 1.46
C GLU A 64 -8.15 -19.67 2.60
N ASN A 65 -8.81 -18.59 3.09
CA ASN A 65 -9.87 -18.66 4.08
C ASN A 65 -11.28 -18.76 3.47
N GLY A 66 -11.38 -19.16 2.19
CA GLY A 66 -12.65 -19.49 1.53
C GLY A 66 -13.44 -18.29 1.02
N PHE A 67 -12.86 -17.09 1.00
CA PHE A 67 -13.53 -15.89 0.51
C PHE A 67 -12.96 -15.40 -0.83
N GLN A 68 -13.83 -15.33 -1.83
CA GLN A 68 -13.51 -14.85 -3.18
C GLN A 68 -14.45 -13.73 -3.66
N GLY A 69 -15.25 -13.16 -2.76
CA GLY A 69 -16.25 -12.14 -3.10
C GLY A 69 -17.50 -12.68 -3.81
N LYS A 70 -17.74 -14.00 -3.77
CA LYS A 70 -18.92 -14.61 -4.38
C LYS A 70 -20.14 -14.52 -3.46
N SER A 71 -21.34 -14.51 -4.06
CA SER A 71 -22.59 -14.52 -3.29
C SER A 71 -22.64 -15.72 -2.35
N GLY A 72 -23.09 -15.49 -1.11
CA GLY A 72 -23.21 -16.53 -0.08
C GLY A 72 -21.94 -16.83 0.70
N GLN A 73 -20.81 -16.26 0.34
CA GLN A 73 -19.58 -16.39 1.12
C GLN A 73 -19.57 -15.40 2.29
N LYS A 74 -19.00 -15.84 3.42
CA LYS A 74 -18.79 -15.00 4.59
C LYS A 74 -17.36 -14.51 4.62
N VAL A 75 -17.16 -13.23 4.86
CA VAL A 75 -15.83 -12.65 5.06
C VAL A 75 -15.20 -13.26 6.29
N PRO A 76 -13.98 -13.82 6.22
CA PRO A 76 -13.28 -14.34 7.39
C PRO A 76 -12.99 -13.22 8.38
N GLU A 77 -12.94 -13.56 9.66
CA GLU A 77 -12.59 -12.61 10.70
C GLU A 77 -11.11 -12.24 10.60
N MET A 78 -10.84 -10.95 10.52
CA MET A 78 -9.47 -10.44 10.56
C MET A 78 -9.04 -10.30 12.01
N THR A 79 -8.19 -11.22 12.47
CA THR A 79 -7.61 -11.13 13.80
C THR A 79 -6.66 -9.95 13.93
N PRO A 80 -6.37 -9.47 15.16
CA PRO A 80 -5.39 -8.40 15.38
C PRO A 80 -4.04 -8.67 14.69
N GLU A 81 -3.58 -9.91 14.68
CA GLU A 81 -2.31 -10.33 14.08
C GLU A 81 -2.33 -10.16 12.55
N ILE A 82 -3.46 -10.48 11.92
CA ILE A 82 -3.63 -10.28 10.46
C ILE A 82 -3.64 -8.79 10.13
N VAL A 83 -4.37 -7.99 10.92
CA VAL A 83 -4.42 -6.53 10.72
C VAL A 83 -3.03 -5.91 10.91
N GLU A 84 -2.30 -6.33 11.94
CA GLU A 84 -0.93 -5.87 12.17
C GLU A 84 0.02 -6.30 11.04
N GLY A 85 -0.09 -7.53 10.56
CA GLY A 85 0.68 -8.03 9.41
C GLY A 85 0.44 -7.22 8.14
N ILE A 86 -0.82 -6.83 7.88
CA ILE A 86 -1.17 -5.94 6.77
C ILE A 86 -0.52 -4.57 6.97
N SER A 87 -0.70 -3.96 8.13
CA SER A 87 -0.14 -2.65 8.45
C SER A 87 1.38 -2.61 8.29
N ASN A 88 2.07 -3.65 8.78
CA ASN A 88 3.53 -3.73 8.70
C ASN A 88 4.03 -3.80 7.24
N ARG A 89 3.30 -4.42 6.32
CA ARG A 89 3.67 -4.44 4.90
C ARG A 89 3.54 -3.06 4.24
N TYR A 90 2.55 -2.26 4.64
CA TYR A 90 2.43 -0.89 4.18
C TYR A 90 3.57 -0.01 4.71
N ILE A 91 3.91 -0.19 5.99
CA ILE A 91 5.05 0.50 6.61
C ILE A 91 6.35 0.11 5.91
N GLU A 92 6.57 -1.18 5.69
CA GLU A 92 7.76 -1.69 5.00
C GLU A 92 7.92 -1.07 3.60
N LEU A 93 6.83 -1.00 2.82
CA LEU A 93 6.88 -0.36 1.51
C LEU A 93 7.24 1.12 1.62
N PHE A 94 6.62 1.85 2.54
CA PHE A 94 6.93 3.25 2.80
C PHE A 94 8.43 3.44 3.10
N GLU A 95 8.97 2.66 4.02
CA GLU A 95 10.38 2.74 4.43
C GLU A 95 11.34 2.39 3.29
N HIS A 96 11.00 1.40 2.47
CA HIS A 96 11.79 1.07 1.28
C HIS A 96 11.79 2.20 0.25
N ILE A 97 10.63 2.78 -0.07
CA ILE A 97 10.53 3.81 -1.10
C ILE A 97 11.17 5.12 -0.64
N THR A 98 10.83 5.59 0.55
CA THR A 98 11.31 6.87 1.05
C THR A 98 12.73 6.79 1.64
N GLY A 99 13.07 5.67 2.24
CA GLY A 99 14.28 5.50 3.05
C GLY A 99 14.18 6.15 4.43
N GLU A 100 12.96 6.50 4.83
CA GLU A 100 12.66 7.11 6.13
C GLU A 100 11.98 6.09 7.03
N THR A 101 12.25 6.14 8.32
CA THR A 101 11.54 5.31 9.29
C THR A 101 10.12 5.82 9.47
N PHE A 102 9.14 4.93 9.38
CA PHE A 102 7.74 5.29 9.58
C PHE A 102 7.45 5.55 11.06
N VAL A 103 6.94 6.73 11.35
CA VAL A 103 6.51 7.12 12.69
C VAL A 103 4.98 7.11 12.74
N LYS A 104 4.43 6.18 13.53
CA LYS A 104 2.98 6.14 13.75
C LYS A 104 2.52 7.42 14.42
N GLY A 105 1.56 8.11 13.78
CA GLY A 105 0.91 9.27 14.39
C GLY A 105 0.02 8.84 15.56
N GLU A 106 -0.22 9.76 16.49
CA GLU A 106 -1.21 9.55 17.55
C GLU A 106 -2.60 9.35 16.94
N THR A 107 -3.28 8.29 17.36
CA THR A 107 -4.64 7.95 16.92
C THR A 107 -5.71 8.53 17.83
N ASP A 108 -5.34 8.87 19.06
CA ASP A 108 -6.23 9.56 19.99
C ASP A 108 -6.52 10.97 19.48
N ASN A 109 -7.78 11.34 19.45
CA ASN A 109 -8.22 12.64 18.88
C ASN A 109 -7.86 12.89 17.41
N LEU A 110 -7.87 11.84 16.59
CA LEU A 110 -7.53 11.91 15.16
C LEU A 110 -8.23 13.07 14.41
N LEU A 111 -9.54 13.24 14.64
CA LEU A 111 -10.31 14.31 13.98
C LEU A 111 -9.82 15.70 14.37
N ASN A 112 -9.56 15.94 15.65
CA ASN A 112 -9.05 17.24 16.11
C ASN A 112 -7.65 17.53 15.53
N ARG A 113 -6.81 16.49 15.41
CA ARG A 113 -5.49 16.63 14.78
C ARG A 113 -5.61 16.99 13.29
N ILE A 114 -6.51 16.37 12.56
CA ILE A 114 -6.78 16.67 11.15
C ILE A 114 -7.29 18.10 11.01
N GLU A 115 -8.29 18.49 11.79
CA GLU A 115 -8.87 19.83 11.77
C GLU A 115 -7.80 20.89 12.06
N LYS A 116 -7.01 20.69 13.09
CA LYS A 116 -5.90 21.59 13.45
C LYS A 116 -4.92 21.75 12.30
N ASN A 117 -4.40 20.64 11.75
CA ASN A 117 -3.41 20.66 10.69
C ASN A 117 -3.94 21.35 9.41
N VAL A 118 -5.18 21.08 9.04
CA VAL A 118 -5.83 21.71 7.87
C VAL A 118 -6.02 23.21 8.12
N THR A 119 -6.50 23.59 9.30
CA THR A 119 -6.74 24.99 9.65
C THR A 119 -5.42 25.78 9.66
N GLU A 120 -4.38 25.26 10.29
CA GLU A 120 -3.05 25.89 10.32
C GLU A 120 -2.47 26.06 8.90
N TYR A 121 -2.61 25.04 8.05
CA TYR A 121 -2.17 25.12 6.65
C TYR A 121 -2.89 26.23 5.87
N LEU A 122 -4.22 26.33 6.03
CA LEU A 122 -5.03 27.34 5.32
C LEU A 122 -4.76 28.77 5.82
N GLN A 123 -4.42 28.94 7.09
CA GLN A 123 -4.08 30.25 7.66
C GLN A 123 -2.69 30.75 7.24
N ASN A 124 -1.79 29.83 6.88
CA ASN A 124 -0.41 30.15 6.48
C ASN A 124 -0.24 30.23 4.94
N LYS A 125 -1.33 30.26 4.19
CA LYS A 125 -1.36 30.35 2.73
C LYS A 125 -1.71 31.76 2.27
#